data_ccfa01d3300b4434df53c02b23a7108a
#
_entry.id   ccfa01d3300b4434df53c02b23a7108a
#
_cell.length_a   1.000
_cell.length_b   1.000
_cell.length_c   1.000
_cell.angle_alpha   90.00
_cell.angle_beta   90.00
_cell.angle_gamma   90.00
#
_symmetry.space_group_name_H-M   'P 1'
#
loop_
_entity.id
_entity.type
_entity.pdbx_description
1 polymer ?
#
loop_
_entity_poly.entity_id
_entity_poly.type
_entity_poly.pdbx_seq_one_letter_code
_entity_poly.pdbx_strand_id
1 'polypeptide(L)'
;MIDPAIESHYGIGYERSRLFPGGRPTLEFVRSMELLDRLLPAPPARVLDAGGGPGTYAAPLARRGYQVHLVDPVGLHVEQARQAGSDPAAAFTAALGDARELSEPAESQDVVLLFGPLYHLTGAADRQRALAEARRVLRPGGRVLAMAVCRFASLLDGLYQGWLDDPAFRPLVDQDLIDGQHRNPDPVGRPEFFTTAYFHTPDGLLAEAEQAGFGGVCVYGVEGPGWPLRREWSDPHRREQILFAARAAETQPSLIGFSHHLIAAGVKA
;
A
#
# COMPACT_ATOMS: atom_id res chain seq x y z
N MET A 1 12.00 -14.85 4.53
CA MET A 1 12.45 -14.92 3.11
C MET A 1 11.29 -14.45 2.26
N ILE A 2 11.53 -13.58 1.29
CA ILE A 2 10.50 -13.11 0.34
C ILE A 2 10.14 -14.25 -0.63
N ASP A 3 8.90 -14.26 -1.12
CA ASP A 3 8.46 -15.20 -2.16
C ASP A 3 9.24 -14.91 -3.46
N PRO A 4 9.85 -15.93 -4.12
CA PRO A 4 10.61 -15.73 -5.36
C PRO A 4 9.80 -15.08 -6.51
N ALA A 5 8.49 -15.31 -6.59
CA ALA A 5 7.63 -14.69 -7.59
C ALA A 5 7.52 -13.17 -7.37
N ILE A 6 7.44 -12.75 -6.11
CA ILE A 6 7.43 -11.32 -5.71
C ILE A 6 8.78 -10.68 -6.04
N GLU A 7 9.89 -11.34 -5.66
CA GLU A 7 11.24 -10.84 -5.95
C GLU A 7 11.48 -10.68 -7.44
N SER A 8 11.07 -11.68 -8.25
CA SER A 8 11.19 -11.63 -9.71
C SER A 8 10.37 -10.51 -10.33
N HIS A 9 9.13 -10.31 -9.87
CA HIS A 9 8.25 -9.22 -10.33
C HIS A 9 8.86 -7.85 -10.07
N TYR A 10 9.34 -7.59 -8.86
CA TYR A 10 9.95 -6.30 -8.52
C TYR A 10 11.37 -6.12 -9.09
N GLY A 11 12.06 -7.22 -9.40
CA GLY A 11 13.35 -7.21 -10.09
C GLY A 11 13.31 -6.57 -11.49
N ILE A 12 12.13 -6.48 -12.13
CA ILE A 12 11.90 -5.77 -13.40
C ILE A 12 12.13 -4.25 -13.24
N GLY A 13 12.06 -3.71 -12.00
CA GLY A 13 12.27 -2.29 -11.69
C GLY A 13 11.11 -1.35 -12.04
N TYR A 14 9.94 -1.90 -12.37
CA TYR A 14 8.74 -1.15 -12.73
C TYR A 14 8.22 -0.26 -11.60
N GLU A 15 8.36 -0.70 -10.33
CA GLU A 15 7.76 -0.03 -9.16
C GLU A 15 8.23 1.42 -9.00
N ARG A 16 9.47 1.75 -9.40
CA ARG A 16 10.03 3.11 -9.32
C ARG A 16 9.17 4.17 -10.03
N SER A 17 8.50 3.79 -11.13
CA SER A 17 7.70 4.71 -11.94
C SER A 17 6.21 4.42 -11.93
N ARG A 18 5.76 3.35 -11.27
CA ARG A 18 4.37 2.89 -11.28
C ARG A 18 3.37 3.98 -10.89
N LEU A 19 3.68 4.74 -9.86
CA LEU A 19 2.82 5.81 -9.36
C LEU A 19 3.01 7.16 -10.09
N PHE A 20 3.98 7.24 -11.00
CA PHE A 20 4.29 8.45 -11.77
C PHE A 20 4.47 8.18 -13.27
N PRO A 21 3.49 7.57 -13.95
CA PRO A 21 3.60 7.32 -15.38
C PRO A 21 3.74 8.65 -16.15
N GLY A 22 4.81 8.74 -16.97
CA GLY A 22 5.13 10.00 -17.66
C GLY A 22 5.43 11.18 -16.72
N GLY A 23 5.88 10.91 -15.48
CA GLY A 23 6.23 11.92 -14.50
C GLY A 23 5.02 12.58 -13.78
N ARG A 24 3.81 12.09 -14.00
CA ARG A 24 2.58 12.61 -13.38
C ARG A 24 2.07 11.65 -12.29
N PRO A 25 1.68 12.17 -11.11
CA PRO A 25 1.14 11.32 -10.05
C PRO A 25 -0.18 10.68 -10.46
N THR A 26 -0.35 9.40 -10.11
CA THR A 26 -1.62 8.67 -10.27
C THR A 26 -2.67 9.11 -9.25
N LEU A 27 -3.93 8.72 -9.47
CA LEU A 27 -5.00 8.88 -8.48
C LEU A 27 -4.66 8.18 -7.15
N GLU A 28 -4.11 6.95 -7.21
CA GLU A 28 -3.63 6.20 -6.05
C GLU A 28 -2.66 7.03 -5.20
N PHE A 29 -1.62 7.58 -5.83
CA PHE A 29 -0.63 8.37 -5.11
C PHE A 29 -1.22 9.64 -4.49
N VAL A 30 -1.99 10.41 -5.25
CA VAL A 30 -2.59 11.67 -4.77
C VAL A 30 -3.52 11.40 -3.59
N ARG A 31 -4.37 10.39 -3.69
CA ARG A 31 -5.30 10.06 -2.60
C ARG A 31 -4.59 9.48 -1.37
N SER A 32 -3.59 8.62 -1.57
CA SER A 32 -2.77 8.13 -0.45
C SER A 32 -2.08 9.27 0.30
N MET A 33 -1.51 10.24 -0.43
CA MET A 33 -0.90 11.41 0.19
C MET A 33 -1.92 12.30 0.92
N GLU A 34 -3.13 12.48 0.40
CA GLU A 34 -4.22 13.20 1.10
C GLU A 34 -4.63 12.49 2.40
N LEU A 35 -4.69 11.17 2.41
CA LEU A 35 -4.97 10.38 3.61
C LEU A 35 -3.82 10.50 4.61
N LEU A 36 -2.57 10.40 4.17
CA LEU A 36 -1.41 10.62 5.02
C LEU A 36 -1.43 12.02 5.65
N ASP A 37 -1.71 13.07 4.88
CA ASP A 37 -1.77 14.45 5.39
C ASP A 37 -2.83 14.66 6.50
N ARG A 38 -3.93 13.90 6.45
CA ARG A 38 -5.00 14.00 7.46
C ARG A 38 -4.78 13.10 8.67
N LEU A 39 -4.12 11.96 8.47
CA LEU A 39 -4.03 10.90 9.46
C LEU A 39 -2.72 10.90 10.24
N LEU A 40 -1.64 11.48 9.70
CA LEU A 40 -0.37 11.56 10.40
C LEU A 40 -0.36 12.67 11.45
N PRO A 41 0.43 12.53 12.54
CA PRO A 41 0.71 13.65 13.45
C PRO A 41 1.51 14.72 12.70
N ALA A 42 1.48 15.94 13.20
CA ALA A 42 2.29 17.03 12.63
C ALA A 42 3.80 16.70 12.74
N PRO A 43 4.63 17.11 11.74
CA PRO A 43 6.08 17.00 11.85
C PRO A 43 6.63 17.95 12.94
N PRO A 44 7.82 17.65 13.53
CA PRO A 44 8.62 16.46 13.27
C PRO A 44 8.05 15.23 13.97
N ALA A 45 7.95 14.12 13.24
CA ALA A 45 7.58 12.83 13.78
C ALA A 45 8.41 11.74 13.11
N ARG A 46 8.67 10.64 13.83
CA ARG A 46 9.42 9.50 13.32
C ARG A 46 8.49 8.56 12.57
N VAL A 47 8.78 8.33 11.31
CA VAL A 47 8.00 7.46 10.42
C VAL A 47 8.87 6.28 10.00
N LEU A 48 8.42 5.08 10.31
CA LEU A 48 8.96 3.85 9.74
C LEU A 48 8.10 3.46 8.53
N ASP A 49 8.71 3.44 7.34
CA ASP A 49 8.08 3.00 6.09
C ASP A 49 8.51 1.55 5.82
N ALA A 50 7.76 0.58 6.35
CA ALA A 50 8.08 -0.84 6.24
C ALA A 50 7.44 -1.44 4.99
N GLY A 51 8.28 -1.91 4.05
CA GLY A 51 7.91 -2.27 2.69
C GLY A 51 7.75 -1.05 1.80
N GLY A 52 8.54 0.01 2.04
CA GLY A 52 8.41 1.30 1.37
C GLY A 52 8.89 1.34 -0.08
N GLY A 53 9.35 0.20 -0.63
CA GLY A 53 9.78 0.10 -2.02
C GLY A 53 10.93 1.07 -2.35
N PRO A 54 10.87 1.74 -3.51
CA PRO A 54 11.89 2.70 -3.93
C PRO A 54 11.84 4.06 -3.20
N GLY A 55 11.02 4.21 -2.14
CA GLY A 55 10.90 5.43 -1.36
C GLY A 55 9.84 6.41 -1.88
N THR A 56 8.84 5.91 -2.59
CA THR A 56 7.79 6.72 -3.24
C THR A 56 7.02 7.58 -2.25
N TYR A 57 6.74 7.08 -1.04
CA TYR A 57 6.10 7.83 0.05
C TYR A 57 7.13 8.45 1.00
N ALA A 58 8.28 7.79 1.22
CA ALA A 58 9.34 8.26 2.10
C ALA A 58 9.86 9.66 1.70
N ALA A 59 10.18 9.87 0.43
CA ALA A 59 10.73 11.14 -0.06
C ALA A 59 9.78 12.33 0.14
N PRO A 60 8.49 12.31 -0.24
CA PRO A 60 7.57 13.40 0.01
C PRO A 60 7.29 13.64 1.51
N LEU A 61 7.31 12.60 2.34
CA LEU A 61 7.19 12.76 3.80
C LEU A 61 8.43 13.42 4.39
N ALA A 62 9.62 13.03 3.97
CA ALA A 62 10.87 13.67 4.39
C ALA A 62 10.90 15.17 4.00
N ARG A 63 10.44 15.53 2.78
CA ARG A 63 10.28 16.95 2.36
C ARG A 63 9.32 17.74 3.24
N ARG A 64 8.37 17.10 3.90
CA ARG A 64 7.42 17.71 4.85
C ARG A 64 7.96 17.80 6.28
N GLY A 65 9.20 17.37 6.51
CA GLY A 65 9.87 17.46 7.81
C GLY A 65 9.70 16.24 8.72
N TYR A 66 9.20 15.12 8.20
CA TYR A 66 9.20 13.85 8.93
C TYR A 66 10.60 13.24 8.95
N GLN A 67 10.95 12.57 10.05
CA GLN A 67 12.15 11.74 10.16
C GLN A 67 11.82 10.33 9.67
N VAL A 68 12.13 10.04 8.40
CA VAL A 68 11.72 8.78 7.77
C VAL A 68 12.87 7.77 7.77
N HIS A 69 12.58 6.56 8.22
CA HIS A 69 13.39 5.37 7.98
C HIS A 69 12.58 4.37 7.15
N LEU A 70 13.17 3.88 6.07
CA LEU A 70 12.54 2.91 5.18
C LEU A 70 13.21 1.55 5.35
N VAL A 71 12.43 0.48 5.44
CA VAL A 71 12.91 -0.89 5.33
C VAL A 71 12.16 -1.62 4.23
N ASP A 72 12.88 -2.41 3.41
CA ASP A 72 12.28 -3.19 2.32
C ASP A 72 13.07 -4.50 2.13
N PRO A 73 12.42 -5.64 1.85
CA PRO A 73 13.12 -6.91 1.66
C PRO A 73 13.81 -7.02 0.28
N VAL A 74 13.49 -6.16 -0.70
CA VAL A 74 14.04 -6.18 -2.05
C VAL A 74 15.27 -5.28 -2.14
N GLY A 75 16.45 -5.86 -2.40
CA GLY A 75 17.71 -5.12 -2.46
C GLY A 75 17.72 -3.97 -3.48
N LEU A 76 17.11 -4.18 -4.67
CA LEU A 76 16.94 -3.14 -5.68
C LEU A 76 16.16 -1.93 -5.16
N HIS A 77 15.08 -2.17 -4.42
CA HIS A 77 14.27 -1.10 -3.81
C HIS A 77 15.09 -0.30 -2.80
N VAL A 78 15.85 -0.98 -1.95
CA VAL A 78 16.71 -0.30 -0.95
C VAL A 78 17.77 0.57 -1.62
N GLU A 79 18.38 0.10 -2.71
CA GLU A 79 19.31 0.91 -3.48
C GLU A 79 18.65 2.17 -4.07
N GLN A 80 17.49 2.00 -4.70
CA GLN A 80 16.70 3.11 -5.26
C GLN A 80 16.25 4.09 -4.17
N ALA A 81 15.82 3.58 -3.02
CA ALA A 81 15.42 4.39 -1.85
C ALA A 81 16.61 5.19 -1.29
N ARG A 82 17.79 4.57 -1.16
CA ARG A 82 19.02 5.28 -0.73
C ARG A 82 19.39 6.41 -1.68
N GLN A 83 19.28 6.15 -2.99
CA GLN A 83 19.50 7.18 -4.00
C GLN A 83 18.50 8.34 -3.86
N ALA A 84 17.22 8.05 -3.67
CA ALA A 84 16.18 9.07 -3.45
C ALA A 84 16.40 9.86 -2.14
N GLY A 85 16.78 9.17 -1.06
CA GLY A 85 17.04 9.75 0.26
C GLY A 85 18.37 10.53 0.36
N SER A 86 19.22 10.49 -0.67
CA SER A 86 20.45 11.30 -0.73
C SER A 86 20.19 12.78 -1.10
N ASP A 87 18.99 13.12 -1.56
CA ASP A 87 18.57 14.50 -1.79
C ASP A 87 18.44 15.22 -0.43
N PRO A 88 19.24 16.26 -0.14
CA PRO A 88 19.17 16.99 1.13
C PRO A 88 17.78 17.58 1.43
N ALA A 89 17.00 17.90 0.39
CA ALA A 89 15.64 18.43 0.54
C ALA A 89 14.60 17.35 0.89
N ALA A 90 14.99 16.06 0.79
CA ALA A 90 14.13 14.90 1.06
C ALA A 90 14.90 13.79 1.75
N ALA A 91 15.83 14.14 2.66
CA ALA A 91 16.73 13.18 3.28
C ALA A 91 16.00 12.17 4.16
N PHE A 92 16.20 10.88 3.86
CA PHE A 92 15.74 9.76 4.66
C PHE A 92 16.72 8.59 4.57
N THR A 93 16.61 7.63 5.49
CA THR A 93 17.48 6.46 5.50
C THR A 93 16.74 5.22 5.02
N ALA A 94 17.46 4.27 4.37
CA ALA A 94 16.86 3.02 3.92
C ALA A 94 17.78 1.82 4.23
N ALA A 95 17.18 0.71 4.68
CA ALA A 95 17.85 -0.53 5.02
C ALA A 95 17.10 -1.75 4.46
N LEU A 96 17.85 -2.84 4.26
CA LEU A 96 17.24 -4.15 4.00
C LEU A 96 16.55 -4.64 5.29
N GLY A 97 15.30 -5.09 5.19
CA GLY A 97 14.55 -5.57 6.34
C GLY A 97 13.23 -6.21 5.96
N ASP A 98 12.60 -6.85 6.93
CA ASP A 98 11.33 -7.56 6.78
C ASP A 98 10.33 -7.01 7.80
N ALA A 99 9.13 -6.66 7.36
CA ALA A 99 8.08 -6.12 8.22
C ALA A 99 7.66 -7.09 9.34
N ARG A 100 7.95 -8.39 9.19
CA ARG A 100 7.68 -9.43 10.20
C ARG A 100 8.71 -9.50 11.33
N GLU A 101 9.83 -8.80 11.17
CA GLU A 101 10.96 -8.78 12.11
C GLU A 101 11.71 -7.45 11.98
N LEU A 102 11.16 -6.40 12.59
CA LEU A 102 11.70 -5.05 12.53
C LEU A 102 12.87 -4.89 13.50
N SER A 103 13.96 -4.27 13.02
CA SER A 103 15.17 -4.02 13.82
C SER A 103 15.01 -2.86 14.81
N GLU A 104 13.98 -2.04 14.62
CA GLU A 104 13.71 -0.85 15.44
C GLU A 104 13.36 -1.26 16.88
N PRO A 105 13.87 -0.51 17.87
CA PRO A 105 13.50 -0.71 19.27
C PRO A 105 11.98 -0.58 19.49
N ALA A 106 11.48 -1.27 20.50
CA ALA A 106 10.09 -1.06 20.93
C ALA A 106 9.87 0.42 21.30
N GLU A 107 8.67 0.91 20.97
CA GLU A 107 8.21 2.27 21.34
C GLU A 107 9.12 3.40 20.83
N SER A 108 9.75 3.21 19.67
CA SER A 108 10.67 4.18 19.07
C SER A 108 10.05 5.01 17.93
N GLN A 109 8.90 4.61 17.41
CA GLN A 109 8.28 5.24 16.24
C GLN A 109 6.96 5.93 16.59
N ASP A 110 6.67 7.04 15.89
CA ASP A 110 5.40 7.77 15.98
C ASP A 110 4.37 7.21 15.01
N VAL A 111 4.87 6.76 13.86
CA VAL A 111 4.08 6.23 12.74
C VAL A 111 4.78 5.02 12.15
N VAL A 112 4.00 4.01 11.80
CA VAL A 112 4.43 2.91 10.92
C VAL A 112 3.52 2.87 9.71
N LEU A 113 4.10 2.90 8.52
CA LEU A 113 3.44 2.62 7.26
C LEU A 113 3.73 1.18 6.87
N LEU A 114 2.70 0.44 6.48
CA LEU A 114 2.76 -0.91 5.90
C LEU A 114 2.14 -0.85 4.49
N PHE A 115 2.78 -0.10 3.56
CA PHE A 115 2.27 0.13 2.20
C PHE A 115 2.91 -0.85 1.20
N GLY A 116 2.73 -2.13 1.45
CA GLY A 116 3.31 -3.24 0.67
C GLY A 116 3.11 -4.57 1.37
N PRO A 117 3.55 -4.72 2.62
CA PRO A 117 3.64 -6.02 3.27
C PRO A 117 2.33 -6.80 3.32
N LEU A 118 1.20 -6.17 3.69
CA LEU A 118 -0.04 -6.91 3.96
C LEU A 118 -0.58 -7.64 2.72
N TYR A 119 -0.38 -7.10 1.53
CA TYR A 119 -0.83 -7.81 0.34
C TYR A 119 0.23 -8.77 -0.23
N HIS A 120 1.49 -8.68 0.17
CA HIS A 120 2.52 -9.65 -0.21
C HIS A 120 2.69 -10.81 0.80
N LEU A 121 2.19 -10.66 2.01
CA LEU A 121 2.16 -11.70 3.02
C LEU A 121 0.86 -12.50 2.89
N THR A 122 0.87 -13.54 2.04
CA THR A 122 -0.34 -14.34 1.72
C THR A 122 -0.86 -15.16 2.91
N GLY A 123 0.00 -15.54 3.86
CA GLY A 123 -0.37 -16.23 5.09
C GLY A 123 -0.87 -15.27 6.17
N ALA A 124 -2.04 -15.56 6.77
CA ALA A 124 -2.61 -14.71 7.83
C ALA A 124 -1.67 -14.56 9.04
N ALA A 125 -0.94 -15.63 9.41
CA ALA A 125 0.03 -15.59 10.51
C ALA A 125 1.16 -14.59 10.24
N ASP A 126 1.65 -14.49 9.00
CA ASP A 126 2.70 -13.55 8.63
C ASP A 126 2.19 -12.10 8.62
N ARG A 127 0.95 -11.86 8.17
CA ARG A 127 0.32 -10.54 8.26
C ARG A 127 0.14 -10.10 9.71
N GLN A 128 -0.33 -11.02 10.58
CA GLN A 128 -0.43 -10.73 12.01
C GLN A 128 0.93 -10.46 12.66
N ARG A 129 2.00 -11.16 12.25
CA ARG A 129 3.36 -10.86 12.71
C ARG A 129 3.81 -9.46 12.30
N ALA A 130 3.58 -9.06 11.04
CA ALA A 130 3.93 -7.72 10.57
C ALA A 130 3.16 -6.62 11.33
N LEU A 131 1.86 -6.81 11.57
CA LEU A 131 1.05 -5.90 12.38
C LEU A 131 1.51 -5.86 13.85
N ALA A 132 1.87 -7.01 14.44
CA ALA A 132 2.39 -7.08 15.80
C ALA A 132 3.75 -6.36 15.92
N GLU A 133 4.64 -6.51 14.95
CA GLU A 133 5.92 -5.79 14.90
C GLU A 133 5.70 -4.28 14.74
N ALA A 134 4.79 -3.87 13.85
CA ALA A 134 4.39 -2.46 13.74
C ALA A 134 3.90 -1.91 15.09
N ARG A 135 3.06 -2.69 15.80
CA ARG A 135 2.59 -2.31 17.13
C ARG A 135 3.71 -2.28 18.17
N ARG A 136 4.66 -3.21 18.11
CA ARG A 136 5.81 -3.25 19.05
C ARG A 136 6.66 -1.99 18.95
N VAL A 137 7.00 -1.58 17.73
CA VAL A 137 7.89 -0.42 17.49
C VAL A 137 7.20 0.92 17.69
N LEU A 138 5.87 0.99 17.55
CA LEU A 138 5.10 2.19 17.84
C LEU A 138 5.11 2.50 19.35
N ARG A 139 5.27 3.77 19.69
CA ARG A 139 5.03 4.27 21.06
C ARG A 139 3.51 4.30 21.36
N PRO A 140 3.10 4.33 22.66
CA PRO A 140 1.71 4.60 23.00
C PRO A 140 1.20 5.89 22.32
N GLY A 141 0.00 5.81 21.75
CA GLY A 141 -0.56 6.89 20.92
C GLY A 141 -0.01 6.97 19.49
N GLY A 142 0.99 6.14 19.14
CA GLY A 142 1.52 6.05 17.77
C GLY A 142 0.52 5.41 16.80
N ARG A 143 0.66 5.70 15.51
CA ARG A 143 -0.30 5.34 14.47
C ARG A 143 0.26 4.34 13.48
N VAL A 144 -0.54 3.33 13.13
CA VAL A 144 -0.31 2.47 11.97
C VAL A 144 -1.20 2.91 10.82
N LEU A 145 -0.65 2.93 9.61
CA LEU A 145 -1.41 2.99 8.37
C LEU A 145 -0.98 1.80 7.52
N ALA A 146 -1.91 0.92 7.20
CA ALA A 146 -1.65 -0.32 6.49
C ALA A 146 -2.46 -0.39 5.20
N MET A 147 -1.77 -0.47 4.05
CA MET A 147 -2.42 -0.56 2.74
C MET A 147 -2.64 -2.02 2.36
N ALA A 148 -3.76 -2.28 1.75
CA ALA A 148 -4.13 -3.56 1.16
C ALA A 148 -4.73 -3.37 -0.23
N VAL A 149 -4.61 -4.40 -1.08
CA VAL A 149 -5.38 -4.50 -2.33
C VAL A 149 -6.77 -5.04 -1.99
N CYS A 150 -7.81 -4.42 -2.55
CA CYS A 150 -9.19 -4.84 -2.31
C CYS A 150 -9.50 -6.16 -3.00
N ARG A 151 -10.30 -7.01 -2.34
CA ARG A 151 -10.79 -8.31 -2.82
C ARG A 151 -11.38 -8.24 -4.24
N PHE A 152 -12.01 -7.13 -4.58
CA PHE A 152 -12.69 -6.93 -5.85
C PHE A 152 -11.81 -6.26 -6.92
N ALA A 153 -10.54 -5.99 -6.65
CA ALA A 153 -9.67 -5.25 -7.56
C ALA A 153 -9.51 -5.93 -8.92
N SER A 154 -9.20 -7.25 -8.94
CA SER A 154 -9.07 -7.99 -10.20
C SER A 154 -10.39 -8.06 -10.99
N LEU A 155 -11.53 -8.21 -10.29
CA LEU A 155 -12.84 -8.21 -10.95
C LEU A 155 -13.10 -6.90 -11.68
N LEU A 156 -12.85 -5.78 -10.99
CA LEU A 156 -13.06 -4.45 -11.54
C LEU A 156 -12.08 -4.14 -12.68
N ASP A 157 -10.79 -4.46 -12.49
CA ASP A 157 -9.80 -4.28 -13.56
C ASP A 157 -10.09 -5.16 -14.76
N GLY A 158 -10.43 -6.42 -14.54
CA GLY A 158 -10.85 -7.34 -15.60
C GLY A 158 -12.03 -6.81 -16.41
N LEU A 159 -13.02 -6.23 -15.72
CA LEU A 159 -14.18 -5.61 -16.39
C LEU A 159 -13.76 -4.38 -17.22
N TYR A 160 -12.96 -3.47 -16.64
CA TYR A 160 -12.60 -2.21 -17.31
C TYR A 160 -11.54 -2.36 -18.39
N GLN A 161 -10.66 -3.36 -18.27
CA GLN A 161 -9.63 -3.64 -19.25
C GLN A 161 -10.08 -4.64 -20.32
N GLY A 162 -11.22 -5.31 -20.12
CA GLY A 162 -11.71 -6.36 -21.02
C GLY A 162 -10.95 -7.69 -20.84
N TRP A 163 -10.41 -7.98 -19.66
CA TRP A 163 -9.62 -9.19 -19.39
C TRP A 163 -10.46 -10.35 -18.86
N LEU A 164 -11.75 -10.16 -18.57
CA LEU A 164 -12.59 -11.23 -18.00
C LEU A 164 -12.79 -12.43 -18.93
N ASP A 165 -12.61 -12.23 -20.24
CA ASP A 165 -12.63 -13.30 -21.24
C ASP A 165 -11.24 -13.95 -21.48
N ASP A 166 -10.17 -13.40 -20.86
CA ASP A 166 -8.84 -13.98 -20.95
C ASP A 166 -8.77 -15.26 -20.09
N PRO A 167 -8.48 -16.45 -20.69
CA PRO A 167 -8.45 -17.70 -19.96
C PRO A 167 -7.31 -17.78 -18.92
N ALA A 168 -6.30 -16.93 -19.02
CA ALA A 168 -5.24 -16.84 -18.01
C ALA A 168 -5.62 -15.92 -16.84
N PHE A 169 -6.48 -14.92 -17.07
CA PHE A 169 -6.88 -13.94 -16.04
C PHE A 169 -8.13 -14.37 -15.24
N ARG A 170 -9.12 -14.98 -15.90
CA ARG A 170 -10.39 -15.35 -15.28
C ARG A 170 -10.23 -16.22 -14.03
N PRO A 171 -9.36 -17.26 -14.02
CA PRO A 171 -9.14 -18.07 -12.83
C PRO A 171 -8.55 -17.28 -11.64
N LEU A 172 -7.76 -16.22 -11.90
CA LEU A 172 -7.25 -15.35 -10.85
C LEU A 172 -8.40 -14.60 -10.17
N VAL A 173 -9.31 -14.03 -10.96
CA VAL A 173 -10.50 -13.33 -10.44
C VAL A 173 -11.36 -14.27 -9.60
N ASP A 174 -11.63 -15.46 -10.11
CA ASP A 174 -12.46 -16.44 -9.41
C ASP A 174 -11.84 -16.83 -8.05
N GLN A 175 -10.52 -17.03 -7.99
CA GLN A 175 -9.81 -17.33 -6.74
C GLN A 175 -9.78 -16.15 -5.79
N ASP A 176 -9.53 -14.94 -6.31
CA ASP A 176 -9.57 -13.71 -5.50
C ASP A 176 -10.93 -13.55 -4.81
N LEU A 177 -12.03 -13.78 -5.52
CA LEU A 177 -13.38 -13.67 -4.97
C LEU A 177 -13.68 -14.72 -3.90
N ILE A 178 -13.11 -15.93 -4.01
CA ILE A 178 -13.31 -17.01 -3.04
C ILE A 178 -12.58 -16.71 -1.73
N ASP A 179 -11.27 -16.51 -1.78
CA ASP A 179 -10.43 -16.44 -0.58
C ASP A 179 -9.39 -15.32 -0.56
N GLY A 180 -9.24 -14.55 -1.66
CA GLY A 180 -8.29 -13.47 -1.80
C GLY A 180 -6.87 -13.89 -2.12
N GLN A 181 -6.63 -15.17 -2.39
CA GLN A 181 -5.30 -15.67 -2.75
C GLN A 181 -4.99 -15.41 -4.23
N HIS A 182 -4.46 -14.26 -4.52
CA HIS A 182 -4.03 -13.89 -5.87
C HIS A 182 -2.69 -14.54 -6.23
N ARG A 183 -2.65 -15.31 -7.32
CA ARG A 183 -1.45 -16.04 -7.73
C ARG A 183 -1.30 -16.01 -9.26
N ASN A 184 -0.64 -14.97 -9.76
CA ASN A 184 -0.28 -14.91 -11.18
C ASN A 184 0.81 -15.98 -11.48
N PRO A 185 0.56 -16.95 -12.35
CA PRO A 185 1.53 -18.01 -12.67
C PRO A 185 2.71 -17.50 -13.53
N ASP A 186 2.57 -16.33 -14.15
CA ASP A 186 3.59 -15.72 -15.01
C ASP A 186 3.74 -14.21 -14.71
N PRO A 187 4.24 -13.85 -13.51
CA PRO A 187 4.32 -12.43 -13.10
C PRO A 187 5.36 -11.61 -13.87
N VAL A 188 6.21 -12.25 -14.67
CA VAL A 188 7.20 -11.59 -15.53
C VAL A 188 6.66 -11.41 -16.95
N GLY A 189 6.03 -12.46 -17.52
CA GLY A 189 5.45 -12.41 -18.87
C GLY A 189 4.12 -11.66 -18.94
N ARG A 190 3.37 -11.64 -17.83
CA ARG A 190 2.07 -10.96 -17.69
C ARG A 190 2.06 -10.08 -16.43
N PRO A 191 2.98 -9.08 -16.31
CA PRO A 191 3.10 -8.24 -15.13
C PRO A 191 1.85 -7.40 -14.85
N GLU A 192 1.01 -7.15 -15.87
CA GLU A 192 -0.28 -6.47 -15.74
C GLU A 192 -1.30 -7.24 -14.89
N PHE A 193 -1.11 -8.54 -14.71
CA PHE A 193 -1.94 -9.39 -13.84
C PHE A 193 -1.41 -9.44 -12.40
N PHE A 194 -0.46 -8.59 -12.05
CA PHE A 194 0.19 -8.49 -10.77
C PHE A 194 1.08 -9.72 -10.45
N THR A 195 1.24 -10.07 -9.16
CA THR A 195 2.11 -11.17 -8.71
C THR A 195 1.40 -12.01 -7.65
N THR A 196 2.15 -12.70 -6.77
CA THR A 196 1.60 -13.39 -5.61
C THR A 196 1.18 -12.38 -4.55
N ALA A 197 -0.10 -12.41 -4.16
CA ALA A 197 -0.67 -11.46 -3.20
C ALA A 197 -1.88 -12.03 -2.44
N TYR A 198 -2.29 -11.31 -1.41
CA TYR A 198 -3.55 -11.52 -0.70
C TYR A 198 -4.41 -10.26 -0.79
N PHE A 199 -5.63 -10.41 -1.27
CA PHE A 199 -6.57 -9.32 -1.46
C PHE A 199 -7.62 -9.30 -0.34
N HIS A 200 -7.72 -8.19 0.36
CA HIS A 200 -8.55 -8.04 1.54
C HIS A 200 -9.97 -7.58 1.21
N THR A 201 -10.96 -8.08 1.95
CA THR A 201 -12.21 -7.34 2.10
C THR A 201 -12.00 -6.17 3.08
N PRO A 202 -12.80 -5.10 3.00
CA PRO A 202 -12.70 -4.00 3.98
C PRO A 202 -12.85 -4.48 5.43
N ASP A 203 -13.83 -5.36 5.70
CA ASP A 203 -14.05 -5.91 7.04
C ASP A 203 -12.90 -6.83 7.48
N GLY A 204 -12.31 -7.59 6.54
CA GLY A 204 -11.16 -8.44 6.82
C GLY A 204 -9.93 -7.63 7.22
N LEU A 205 -9.66 -6.52 6.55
CA LEU A 205 -8.56 -5.62 6.88
C LEU A 205 -8.77 -4.93 8.23
N LEU A 206 -10.01 -4.49 8.50
CA LEU A 206 -10.41 -3.95 9.81
C LEU A 206 -10.13 -4.96 10.93
N ALA A 207 -10.66 -6.17 10.77
CA ALA A 207 -10.54 -7.23 11.78
C ALA A 207 -9.07 -7.63 12.03
N GLU A 208 -8.23 -7.73 11.00
CA GLU A 208 -6.80 -8.05 11.17
C GLU A 208 -6.07 -6.96 11.96
N ALA A 209 -6.35 -5.68 11.74
CA ALA A 209 -5.75 -4.59 12.48
C ALA A 209 -6.24 -4.54 13.95
N GLU A 210 -7.54 -4.75 14.18
CA GLU A 210 -8.09 -4.85 15.54
C GLU A 210 -7.56 -6.05 16.32
N GLN A 211 -7.44 -7.21 15.66
CA GLN A 211 -6.85 -8.42 16.25
C GLN A 211 -5.38 -8.23 16.65
N ALA A 212 -4.64 -7.41 15.91
CA ALA A 212 -3.27 -7.04 16.28
C ALA A 212 -3.20 -6.05 17.46
N GLY A 213 -4.35 -5.61 18.02
CA GLY A 213 -4.46 -4.76 19.20
C GLY A 213 -4.39 -3.26 18.90
N PHE A 214 -4.68 -2.84 17.68
CA PHE A 214 -4.88 -1.42 17.39
C PHE A 214 -6.29 -0.98 17.75
N GLY A 215 -6.41 0.21 18.33
CA GLY A 215 -7.69 0.82 18.69
C GLY A 215 -8.15 1.86 17.68
N GLY A 216 -9.47 2.11 17.62
CA GLY A 216 -10.06 3.13 16.76
C GLY A 216 -9.77 2.94 15.28
N VAL A 217 -9.71 1.67 14.84
CA VAL A 217 -9.37 1.34 13.44
C VAL A 217 -10.47 1.85 12.51
N CYS A 218 -10.06 2.57 11.47
CA CYS A 218 -10.92 2.97 10.37
C CYS A 218 -10.28 2.54 9.05
N VAL A 219 -11.08 1.99 8.14
CA VAL A 219 -10.64 1.61 6.80
C VAL A 219 -11.12 2.66 5.80
N TYR A 220 -10.21 3.10 4.95
CA TYR A 220 -10.44 4.09 3.91
C TYR A 220 -10.27 3.47 2.53
N GLY A 221 -11.21 3.73 1.62
CA GLY A 221 -11.01 3.48 0.19
C GLY A 221 -10.14 4.57 -0.42
N VAL A 222 -9.09 4.19 -1.13
CA VAL A 222 -8.14 5.15 -1.71
C VAL A 222 -8.74 5.82 -2.94
N GLU A 223 -9.01 5.08 -4.01
CA GLU A 223 -9.49 5.62 -5.30
C GLU A 223 -11.01 5.68 -5.38
N GLY A 224 -11.69 4.81 -4.64
CA GLY A 224 -13.15 4.67 -4.69
C GLY A 224 -13.67 4.49 -6.12
N PRO A 225 -14.84 5.08 -6.45
CA PRO A 225 -15.42 5.00 -7.79
C PRO A 225 -14.62 5.75 -8.87
N GLY A 226 -13.53 6.41 -8.50
CA GLY A 226 -12.62 7.09 -9.44
C GLY A 226 -11.69 6.15 -10.20
N TRP A 227 -11.44 4.93 -9.71
CA TRP A 227 -10.51 3.99 -10.33
C TRP A 227 -10.81 3.67 -11.80
N PRO A 228 -12.06 3.39 -12.22
CA PRO A 228 -12.39 3.17 -13.61
C PRO A 228 -12.08 4.35 -14.53
N LEU A 229 -12.11 5.55 -13.97
CA LEU A 229 -11.93 6.80 -14.72
C LEU A 229 -10.47 7.27 -14.76
N ARG A 230 -9.51 6.44 -14.33
CA ARG A 230 -8.09 6.80 -14.30
C ARG A 230 -7.50 7.22 -15.65
N ARG A 231 -8.10 6.82 -16.76
CA ARG A 231 -7.71 7.27 -18.11
C ARG A 231 -8.05 8.75 -18.35
N GLU A 232 -9.04 9.29 -17.65
CA GLU A 232 -9.47 10.70 -17.72
C GLU A 232 -8.70 11.57 -16.69
N TRP A 233 -7.80 10.98 -15.91
CA TRP A 233 -7.05 11.64 -14.83
C TRP A 233 -6.17 12.80 -15.29
N SER A 234 -5.77 12.84 -16.56
CA SER A 234 -5.00 13.94 -17.15
C SER A 234 -5.82 15.20 -17.40
N ASP A 235 -7.15 15.10 -17.52
CA ASP A 235 -8.05 16.24 -17.64
C ASP A 235 -8.27 16.90 -16.27
N PRO A 236 -7.92 18.18 -16.06
CA PRO A 236 -8.05 18.84 -14.76
C PRO A 236 -9.50 18.88 -14.24
N HIS A 237 -10.48 19.10 -15.11
CA HIS A 237 -11.89 19.15 -14.70
C HIS A 237 -12.39 17.77 -14.26
N ARG A 238 -12.05 16.72 -15.00
CA ARG A 238 -12.38 15.34 -14.63
C ARG A 238 -11.68 14.91 -13.35
N ARG A 239 -10.43 15.32 -13.17
CA ARG A 239 -9.66 15.06 -11.94
C ARG A 239 -10.38 15.58 -10.71
N GLU A 240 -10.90 16.80 -10.72
CA GLU A 240 -11.66 17.36 -9.58
C GLU A 240 -12.92 16.54 -9.28
N GLN A 241 -13.65 16.10 -10.29
CA GLN A 241 -14.82 15.24 -10.11
C GLN A 241 -14.46 13.87 -9.55
N ILE A 242 -13.37 13.27 -10.04
CA ILE A 242 -12.85 11.98 -9.56
C ILE A 242 -12.42 12.09 -8.10
N LEU A 243 -11.69 13.14 -7.72
CA LEU A 243 -11.28 13.38 -6.34
C LEU A 243 -12.47 13.61 -5.41
N PHE A 244 -13.45 14.39 -5.86
CA PHE A 244 -14.70 14.59 -5.10
C PHE A 244 -15.40 13.26 -4.81
N ALA A 245 -15.59 12.41 -5.83
CA ALA A 245 -16.24 11.11 -5.68
C ALA A 245 -15.44 10.16 -4.77
N ALA A 246 -14.10 10.12 -4.91
CA ALA A 246 -13.23 9.30 -4.07
C ALA A 246 -13.33 9.72 -2.59
N ARG A 247 -13.26 11.02 -2.29
CA ARG A 247 -13.39 11.56 -0.93
C ARG A 247 -14.78 11.30 -0.33
N ALA A 248 -15.84 11.45 -1.13
CA ALA A 248 -17.21 11.22 -0.66
C ALA A 248 -17.50 9.74 -0.32
N ALA A 249 -16.80 8.81 -0.98
CA ALA A 249 -17.00 7.37 -0.81
C ALA A 249 -15.98 6.70 0.15
N GLU A 250 -14.94 7.41 0.58
CA GLU A 250 -13.76 6.81 1.20
C GLU A 250 -14.01 5.99 2.47
N THR A 251 -15.07 6.30 3.22
CA THR A 251 -15.47 5.57 4.45
C THR A 251 -16.88 5.02 4.39
N GLN A 252 -17.54 5.08 3.22
CA GLN A 252 -18.91 4.60 3.09
C GLN A 252 -18.95 3.07 3.00
N PRO A 253 -19.54 2.34 3.98
CA PRO A 253 -19.49 0.88 4.00
C PRO A 253 -20.01 0.21 2.72
N SER A 254 -21.04 0.81 2.09
CA SER A 254 -21.62 0.30 0.84
C SER A 254 -20.75 0.54 -0.41
N LEU A 255 -19.73 1.39 -0.34
CA LEU A 255 -18.92 1.81 -1.48
C LEU A 255 -17.42 1.54 -1.31
N ILE A 256 -16.94 1.36 -0.09
CA ILE A 256 -15.52 1.23 0.21
C ILE A 256 -14.87 0.06 -0.55
N GLY A 257 -15.58 -1.06 -0.73
CA GLY A 257 -15.13 -2.20 -1.52
C GLY A 257 -15.02 -1.94 -3.02
N PHE A 258 -15.46 -0.78 -3.51
CA PHE A 258 -15.28 -0.37 -4.89
C PHE A 258 -13.92 0.30 -5.15
N SER A 259 -13.13 0.53 -4.11
CA SER A 259 -11.76 1.03 -4.23
C SER A 259 -10.80 -0.11 -4.57
N HIS A 260 -9.81 0.20 -5.41
CA HIS A 260 -8.75 -0.77 -5.74
C HIS A 260 -7.82 -1.00 -4.55
N HIS A 261 -7.45 0.07 -3.83
CA HIS A 261 -6.68 -0.01 -2.61
C HIS A 261 -7.48 0.44 -1.39
N LEU A 262 -7.16 -0.16 -0.26
CA LEU A 262 -7.71 0.14 1.07
C LEU A 262 -6.57 0.57 1.99
N ILE A 263 -6.83 1.52 2.90
CA ILE A 263 -5.89 1.86 3.98
C ILE A 263 -6.62 1.70 5.32
N ALA A 264 -6.13 0.80 6.17
CA ALA A 264 -6.52 0.75 7.56
C ALA A 264 -5.64 1.69 8.38
N ALA A 265 -6.25 2.58 9.17
CA ALA A 265 -5.55 3.44 10.12
C ALA A 265 -6.00 3.11 11.53
N GLY A 266 -5.04 2.88 12.43
CA GLY A 266 -5.30 2.54 13.83
C GLY A 266 -4.27 3.16 14.76
N VAL A 267 -4.57 3.16 16.07
CA VAL A 267 -3.72 3.74 17.12
C VAL A 267 -3.30 2.65 18.10
N LYS A 268 -2.02 2.66 18.51
CA LYS A 268 -1.56 1.85 19.64
C LYS A 268 -2.02 2.52 20.93
N ALA A 269 -2.85 1.82 21.71
CA ALA A 269 -3.24 2.25 23.06
C ALA A 269 -2.05 2.23 24.02
#